data_fd859168c1968b6798966c5a5e18c26c
#
_entry.id   fd859168c1968b6798966c5a5e18c26c
#
_cell.length_a   1.000
_cell.length_b   1.000
_cell.length_c   1.000
_cell.angle_alpha   90.00
_cell.angle_beta   90.00
_cell.angle_gamma   90.00
#
_symmetry.space_group_name_H-M   'P 1'
#
loop_
_entity.id
_entity.type
_entity.pdbx_description
1 polymer ?
#
loop_
_entity_poly.entity_id
_entity_poly.type
_entity_poly.pdbx_seq_one_letter_code
_entity_poly.pdbx_strand_id
1 'polypeptide(L)'
;MNIELVKISKVKANKDNPRLIKDDKFHKLVKSIKEFPEMLKIRPIVVNEDMIVLGGNMRLKACKEAGLKEVHIIKAEELTEEKQREFIIKDNAGFGEWDWDIMANEWDADQLNDWGIDTPDLWGVELEAEEDDYEVPDEIKTNIVFGDLIEIGEHRLLCGDSTDSDQVAKLMNGEKADMVFTDPPYNIGFKGSMSNKMVNGKKAPADSANQRHDVIKNDKMSEEQFYNFISDILKEIKINCLGAFYICFGSQTLNQLLQPLLDLGIEYKSIIIWMKNQAIFSGKDFKSRYEPIVYGRFNDFFNGARFNEEDIWQFARTQKNDLHPTMKPIPLIENALNYSSKEGMNILDLFLGSGSTMVAAHQLKRKCYGMELDPKYCQVIIDRMMNLEPLIDVKINGQAYYNKSINKQR
;
A
#
# COMPACT_ATOMS: atom_id res chain seq x y z
N MET A 1 -45.50 23.34 -4.30
CA MET A 1 -45.39 22.65 -3.00
C MET A 1 -44.69 23.59 -2.02
N ASN A 2 -45.29 23.90 -0.86
CA ASN A 2 -44.73 24.78 0.14
C ASN A 2 -44.17 23.98 1.31
N ILE A 3 -43.06 24.44 1.91
CA ILE A 3 -42.50 23.85 3.13
C ILE A 3 -43.28 24.42 4.32
N GLU A 4 -43.83 23.53 5.12
CA GLU A 4 -44.56 23.85 6.35
C GLU A 4 -43.82 23.36 7.58
N LEU A 5 -43.78 24.14 8.65
CA LEU A 5 -43.31 23.71 9.96
C LEU A 5 -44.52 23.22 10.77
N VAL A 6 -44.49 21.94 11.17
CA VAL A 6 -45.61 21.34 11.89
C VAL A 6 -45.16 20.60 13.14
N LYS A 7 -46.04 20.44 14.12
CA LYS A 7 -45.76 19.63 15.31
C LYS A 7 -45.48 18.18 14.88
N ILE A 8 -44.37 17.60 15.34
CA ILE A 8 -43.94 16.26 15.00
C ILE A 8 -44.99 15.17 15.35
N SER A 9 -45.81 15.43 16.36
CA SER A 9 -46.90 14.54 16.77
C SER A 9 -48.01 14.39 15.74
N LYS A 10 -48.12 15.33 14.77
CA LYS A 10 -49.11 15.25 13.67
C LYS A 10 -48.63 14.37 12.55
N VAL A 11 -47.32 14.10 12.44
CA VAL A 11 -46.71 13.32 11.35
C VAL A 11 -46.69 11.83 11.71
N LYS A 12 -47.29 11.02 10.84
CA LYS A 12 -47.43 9.56 11.03
C LYS A 12 -46.36 8.84 10.22
N ALA A 13 -45.62 7.94 10.89
CA ALA A 13 -44.67 7.06 10.19
C ALA A 13 -45.43 6.11 9.26
N ASN A 14 -44.87 5.87 8.08
CA ASN A 14 -45.39 4.88 7.15
C ASN A 14 -44.88 3.50 7.56
N LYS A 15 -45.82 2.60 7.91
CA LYS A 15 -45.50 1.23 8.31
C LYS A 15 -45.15 0.31 7.14
N ASP A 16 -45.59 0.68 5.94
CA ASP A 16 -45.38 -0.09 4.71
C ASP A 16 -44.09 0.32 3.96
N ASN A 17 -43.28 1.19 4.55
CA ASN A 17 -41.99 1.58 3.96
C ASN A 17 -40.97 0.44 4.15
N PRO A 18 -40.47 -0.16 3.04
CA PRO A 18 -39.60 -1.34 3.11
C PRO A 18 -38.17 -1.05 3.58
N ARG A 19 -37.79 0.24 3.70
CA ARG A 19 -36.43 0.62 4.07
C ARG A 19 -36.16 0.45 5.56
N LEU A 20 -35.13 -0.32 5.88
CA LEU A 20 -34.60 -0.49 7.24
C LEU A 20 -33.28 0.26 7.37
N ILE A 21 -32.97 0.69 8.58
CA ILE A 21 -31.68 1.29 8.94
C ILE A 21 -31.10 0.51 10.11
N LYS A 22 -29.80 0.17 10.05
CA LYS A 22 -29.06 -0.47 11.15
C LYS A 22 -28.87 0.54 12.29
N ASP A 23 -28.73 0.05 13.51
CA ASP A 23 -28.67 0.88 14.72
C ASP A 23 -27.53 1.92 14.67
N ASP A 24 -26.34 1.53 14.24
CA ASP A 24 -25.19 2.46 14.12
C ASP A 24 -25.47 3.64 13.17
N LYS A 25 -26.02 3.34 11.97
CA LYS A 25 -26.42 4.38 11.00
C LYS A 25 -27.56 5.24 11.53
N PHE A 26 -28.44 4.65 12.31
CA PHE A 26 -29.52 5.42 12.95
C PHE A 26 -28.96 6.41 13.96
N HIS A 27 -28.00 6.01 14.80
CA HIS A 27 -27.35 6.91 15.74
C HIS A 27 -26.60 8.05 15.06
N LYS A 28 -25.90 7.77 13.95
CA LYS A 28 -25.25 8.80 13.12
C LYS A 28 -26.26 9.79 12.55
N LEU A 29 -27.42 9.32 12.08
CA LEU A 29 -28.50 10.18 11.60
C LEU A 29 -29.05 11.07 12.72
N VAL A 30 -29.24 10.54 13.93
CA VAL A 30 -29.69 11.32 15.11
C VAL A 30 -28.66 12.40 15.49
N LYS A 31 -27.36 12.04 15.48
CA LYS A 31 -26.24 12.99 15.70
C LYS A 31 -26.27 14.10 14.68
N SER A 32 -26.31 13.76 13.38
CA SER A 32 -26.37 14.72 12.28
C SER A 32 -27.53 15.71 12.39
N ILE A 33 -28.73 15.24 12.77
CA ILE A 33 -29.90 16.12 12.99
C ILE A 33 -29.71 17.07 14.17
N LYS A 34 -29.02 16.65 15.23
CA LYS A 34 -28.71 17.52 16.38
C LYS A 34 -27.67 18.58 16.04
N GLU A 35 -26.65 18.21 15.25
CA GLU A 35 -25.53 19.08 14.88
C GLU A 35 -25.87 20.05 13.74
N PHE A 36 -26.73 19.61 12.80
CA PHE A 36 -27.14 20.43 11.64
C PHE A 36 -28.66 20.41 11.42
N PRO A 37 -29.46 20.99 12.33
CA PRO A 37 -30.94 20.98 12.22
C PRO A 37 -31.49 21.77 11.03
N GLU A 38 -30.75 22.74 10.49
CA GLU A 38 -31.13 23.51 9.31
C GLU A 38 -31.31 22.64 8.06
N MET A 39 -30.62 21.50 8.00
CA MET A 39 -30.77 20.55 6.91
C MET A 39 -32.18 20.01 6.78
N LEU A 40 -32.97 19.96 7.87
CA LEU A 40 -34.37 19.56 7.84
C LEU A 40 -35.27 20.53 7.04
N LYS A 41 -34.89 21.81 6.95
CA LYS A 41 -35.57 22.80 6.11
C LYS A 41 -35.20 22.61 4.64
N ILE A 42 -33.95 22.27 4.33
CA ILE A 42 -33.45 22.03 2.99
C ILE A 42 -33.97 20.70 2.45
N ARG A 43 -34.11 19.71 3.30
CA ARG A 43 -34.55 18.35 2.97
C ARG A 43 -35.72 17.92 3.87
N PRO A 44 -36.92 18.49 3.68
CA PRO A 44 -38.08 18.25 4.52
C PRO A 44 -38.62 16.82 4.37
N ILE A 45 -39.51 16.42 5.31
CA ILE A 45 -40.21 15.13 5.26
C ILE A 45 -41.37 15.28 4.28
N VAL A 46 -41.49 14.33 3.34
CA VAL A 46 -42.61 14.34 2.39
C VAL A 46 -43.76 13.49 2.96
N VAL A 47 -44.96 14.08 3.02
CA VAL A 47 -46.16 13.42 3.54
C VAL A 47 -47.30 13.50 2.54
N ASN A 48 -48.28 12.58 2.65
CA ASN A 48 -49.55 12.66 1.93
C ASN A 48 -50.58 13.53 2.67
N GLU A 49 -51.82 13.59 2.17
CA GLU A 49 -52.92 14.35 2.77
C GLU A 49 -53.22 13.92 4.21
N ASP A 50 -53.06 12.63 4.53
CA ASP A 50 -53.30 12.03 5.84
C ASP A 50 -52.12 12.21 6.83
N MET A 51 -51.12 13.01 6.44
CA MET A 51 -49.86 13.20 7.19
C MET A 51 -49.04 11.93 7.36
N ILE A 52 -49.21 10.93 6.46
CA ILE A 52 -48.39 9.72 6.42
C ILE A 52 -47.15 9.99 5.59
N VAL A 53 -45.98 9.60 6.10
CA VAL A 53 -44.68 9.84 5.46
C VAL A 53 -44.54 8.99 4.20
N LEU A 54 -44.29 9.67 3.07
CA LEU A 54 -43.91 9.06 1.79
C LEU A 54 -42.37 9.00 1.65
N GLY A 55 -41.66 10.06 2.05
CA GLY A 55 -40.21 10.16 2.03
C GLY A 55 -39.63 10.72 3.35
N GLY A 56 -38.58 10.10 3.87
CA GLY A 56 -37.95 10.51 5.12
C GLY A 56 -38.46 9.84 6.39
N ASN A 57 -38.95 8.59 6.31
CA ASN A 57 -39.49 7.85 7.45
C ASN A 57 -38.44 7.66 8.58
N MET A 58 -37.19 7.33 8.23
CA MET A 58 -36.10 7.22 9.21
C MET A 58 -35.73 8.59 9.77
N ARG A 59 -35.82 9.67 8.97
CA ARG A 59 -35.59 11.05 9.41
C ARG A 59 -36.65 11.47 10.45
N LEU A 60 -37.91 11.12 10.25
CA LEU A 60 -38.97 11.35 11.26
C LEU A 60 -38.64 10.63 12.59
N LYS A 61 -38.21 9.36 12.52
CA LYS A 61 -37.81 8.58 13.69
C LYS A 61 -36.62 9.23 14.41
N ALA A 62 -35.61 9.64 13.67
CA ALA A 62 -34.42 10.29 14.22
C ALA A 62 -34.73 11.68 14.81
N CYS A 63 -35.65 12.47 14.21
CA CYS A 63 -36.11 13.73 14.79
C CYS A 63 -36.82 13.54 16.13
N LYS A 64 -37.60 12.46 16.28
CA LYS A 64 -38.24 12.10 17.57
C LYS A 64 -37.20 11.74 18.61
N GLU A 65 -36.21 10.93 18.25
CA GLU A 65 -35.10 10.53 19.13
C GLU A 65 -34.21 11.73 19.52
N ALA A 66 -34.00 12.66 18.57
CA ALA A 66 -33.28 13.91 18.84
C ALA A 66 -34.05 14.88 19.73
N GLY A 67 -35.33 14.60 20.06
CA GLY A 67 -36.18 15.40 20.95
C GLY A 67 -36.83 16.63 20.30
N LEU A 68 -36.87 16.70 18.96
CA LEU A 68 -37.50 17.80 18.25
C LEU A 68 -39.03 17.81 18.46
N LYS A 69 -39.60 19.01 18.61
CA LYS A 69 -41.05 19.22 18.79
C LYS A 69 -41.74 19.50 17.46
N GLU A 70 -41.02 20.03 16.50
CA GLU A 70 -41.53 20.43 15.20
C GLU A 70 -40.60 19.95 14.09
N VAL A 71 -41.14 19.70 12.91
CA VAL A 71 -40.41 19.26 11.73
C VAL A 71 -40.92 19.96 10.48
N HIS A 72 -40.03 20.17 9.51
CA HIS A 72 -40.38 20.69 8.21
C HIS A 72 -40.93 19.57 7.32
N ILE A 73 -42.09 19.83 6.70
CA ILE A 73 -42.75 18.89 5.80
C ILE A 73 -43.04 19.56 4.44
N ILE A 74 -43.20 18.71 3.42
CA ILE A 74 -43.86 19.03 2.15
C ILE A 74 -45.03 18.08 1.99
N LYS A 75 -46.22 18.63 1.66
CA LYS A 75 -47.37 17.81 1.34
C LYS A 75 -47.40 17.48 -0.14
N ALA A 76 -47.53 16.20 -0.46
CA ALA A 76 -47.68 15.68 -1.83
C ALA A 76 -49.17 15.37 -2.10
N GLU A 77 -50.01 16.41 -2.06
CA GLU A 77 -51.47 16.31 -2.16
C GLU A 77 -51.96 15.85 -3.56
N GLU A 78 -51.14 16.00 -4.60
CA GLU A 78 -51.48 15.71 -6.00
C GLU A 78 -51.14 14.28 -6.45
N LEU A 79 -50.54 13.44 -5.55
CA LEU A 79 -50.11 12.09 -5.90
C LEU A 79 -51.22 11.06 -5.67
N THR A 80 -51.59 10.33 -6.73
CA THR A 80 -52.44 9.14 -6.61
C THR A 80 -51.78 8.08 -5.73
N GLU A 81 -52.50 7.12 -5.16
CA GLU A 81 -51.97 6.04 -4.35
C GLU A 81 -50.87 5.25 -5.09
N GLU A 82 -51.01 5.00 -6.38
CA GLU A 82 -50.02 4.32 -7.21
C GLU A 82 -48.74 5.15 -7.29
N LYS A 83 -48.85 6.46 -7.52
CA LYS A 83 -47.71 7.40 -7.56
C LYS A 83 -47.05 7.54 -6.19
N GLN A 84 -47.78 7.47 -5.10
CA GLN A 84 -47.22 7.46 -3.75
C GLN A 84 -46.36 6.20 -3.51
N ARG A 85 -46.82 5.02 -3.94
CA ARG A 85 -46.03 3.78 -3.87
C ARG A 85 -44.78 3.85 -4.73
N GLU A 86 -44.91 4.33 -5.97
CA GLU A 86 -43.77 4.55 -6.88
C GLU A 86 -42.73 5.50 -6.23
N PHE A 87 -43.19 6.61 -5.63
CA PHE A 87 -42.34 7.59 -4.95
C PHE A 87 -41.55 6.96 -3.79
N ILE A 88 -42.22 6.16 -2.93
CA ILE A 88 -41.58 5.48 -1.80
C ILE A 88 -40.40 4.62 -2.27
N ILE A 89 -40.57 3.87 -3.36
CA ILE A 89 -39.50 3.01 -3.90
C ILE A 89 -38.38 3.86 -4.51
N LYS A 90 -38.72 4.84 -5.35
CA LYS A 90 -37.75 5.69 -6.05
C LYS A 90 -36.95 6.60 -5.09
N ASP A 91 -37.58 7.15 -4.03
CA ASP A 91 -36.88 7.95 -2.99
C ASP A 91 -35.87 7.12 -2.17
N ASN A 92 -36.08 5.79 -2.13
CA ASN A 92 -35.21 4.86 -1.45
C ASN A 92 -34.18 4.18 -2.37
N ALA A 93 -34.31 4.30 -3.69
CA ALA A 93 -33.37 3.79 -4.67
C ALA A 93 -32.18 4.77 -4.81
N GLY A 94 -30.98 4.30 -4.55
CA GLY A 94 -29.76 5.04 -4.81
C GLY A 94 -29.43 4.98 -6.30
N PHE A 95 -29.52 6.11 -7.01
CA PHE A 95 -29.22 6.21 -8.44
C PHE A 95 -27.84 6.84 -8.70
N GLY A 96 -26.87 6.61 -7.88
CA GLY A 96 -25.52 7.12 -8.07
C GLY A 96 -24.52 6.29 -7.32
N GLU A 97 -23.35 6.23 -7.86
CA GLU A 97 -22.16 5.72 -7.18
C GLU A 97 -21.31 6.92 -6.74
N TRP A 98 -20.55 6.74 -5.67
CA TRP A 98 -19.58 7.74 -5.24
C TRP A 98 -18.35 7.63 -6.13
N ASP A 99 -17.88 8.78 -6.61
CA ASP A 99 -16.54 8.87 -7.17
C ASP A 99 -15.55 8.85 -5.99
N TRP A 100 -15.01 7.66 -5.73
CA TRP A 100 -14.13 7.44 -4.58
C TRP A 100 -12.78 8.15 -4.74
N ASP A 101 -12.34 8.44 -5.97
CA ASP A 101 -11.10 9.21 -6.19
C ASP A 101 -11.30 10.68 -5.79
N ILE A 102 -12.45 11.29 -6.14
CA ILE A 102 -12.78 12.64 -5.68
C ILE A 102 -12.98 12.64 -4.16
N MET A 103 -13.73 11.66 -3.64
CA MET A 103 -13.99 11.57 -2.20
C MET A 103 -12.70 11.43 -1.40
N ALA A 104 -11.75 10.65 -1.89
CA ALA A 104 -10.45 10.42 -1.24
C ALA A 104 -9.53 11.66 -1.28
N ASN A 105 -9.64 12.49 -2.33
CA ASN A 105 -8.76 13.63 -2.51
C ASN A 105 -9.29 14.91 -1.86
N GLU A 106 -10.60 15.03 -1.60
CA GLU A 106 -11.23 16.27 -1.15
C GLU A 106 -11.89 16.16 0.24
N TRP A 107 -12.06 14.95 0.79
CA TRP A 107 -12.84 14.71 2.00
C TRP A 107 -12.08 13.83 3.01
N ASP A 108 -12.21 14.16 4.29
CA ASP A 108 -11.66 13.36 5.39
C ASP A 108 -12.49 12.09 5.61
N ALA A 109 -11.84 10.94 5.70
CA ALA A 109 -12.50 9.64 5.81
C ALA A 109 -13.26 9.48 7.12
N ASP A 110 -12.74 10.00 8.24
CA ASP A 110 -13.39 9.96 9.54
C ASP A 110 -14.64 10.83 9.53
N GLN A 111 -14.57 12.01 8.87
CA GLN A 111 -15.73 12.87 8.66
C GLN A 111 -16.80 12.19 7.80
N LEU A 112 -16.40 11.54 6.69
CA LEU A 112 -17.34 10.80 5.84
C LEU A 112 -18.04 9.69 6.62
N ASN A 113 -17.27 8.93 7.41
CA ASN A 113 -17.80 7.90 8.29
C ASN A 113 -18.75 8.47 9.35
N ASP A 114 -18.40 9.58 9.99
CA ASP A 114 -19.24 10.28 10.96
C ASP A 114 -20.55 10.77 10.33
N TRP A 115 -20.51 11.18 9.07
CA TRP A 115 -21.68 11.61 8.29
C TRP A 115 -22.52 10.44 7.74
N GLY A 116 -22.10 9.19 8.00
CA GLY A 116 -22.87 7.98 7.68
C GLY A 116 -22.65 7.45 6.26
N ILE A 117 -21.61 7.93 5.58
CA ILE A 117 -21.16 7.33 4.33
C ILE A 117 -20.32 6.11 4.73
N ASP A 118 -20.75 4.93 4.27
CA ASP A 118 -19.89 3.76 4.35
C ASP A 118 -18.80 3.97 3.29
N THR A 119 -17.68 4.48 3.72
CA THR A 119 -16.48 4.33 2.91
C THR A 119 -16.30 2.84 2.66
N PRO A 120 -16.04 2.39 1.42
CA PRO A 120 -15.78 0.98 1.17
C PRO A 120 -14.80 0.45 2.22
N ASP A 121 -14.94 -0.80 2.65
CA ASP A 121 -13.92 -1.49 3.46
C ASP A 121 -12.60 -1.62 2.66
N LEU A 122 -12.09 -0.51 2.22
CA LEU A 122 -10.71 -0.31 1.78
C LEU A 122 -9.77 -0.41 2.99
N TRP A 123 -10.35 -0.34 4.19
CA TRP A 123 -9.76 -0.34 5.52
C TRP A 123 -9.98 -1.70 6.21
N GLY A 124 -9.66 -2.81 5.55
CA GLY A 124 -9.51 -4.10 6.25
C GLY A 124 -8.69 -3.88 7.53
N VAL A 125 -8.81 -4.74 8.53
CA VAL A 125 -7.89 -4.74 9.67
C VAL A 125 -6.49 -4.55 9.13
N GLU A 126 -5.86 -3.38 9.38
CA GLU A 126 -4.50 -3.15 8.92
C GLU A 126 -3.63 -4.23 9.55
N LEU A 127 -3.13 -5.11 8.71
CA LEU A 127 -2.09 -6.02 9.14
C LEU A 127 -0.83 -5.18 9.28
N GLU A 128 -0.16 -5.31 10.41
CA GLU A 128 1.13 -4.68 10.65
C GLU A 128 2.24 -5.65 10.25
N ALA A 129 3.28 -5.12 9.62
CA ALA A 129 4.50 -5.85 9.34
C ALA A 129 5.61 -5.35 10.26
N GLU A 130 6.22 -6.25 10.99
CA GLU A 130 7.27 -5.94 11.95
C GLU A 130 8.65 -6.33 11.40
N GLU A 131 9.69 -5.62 11.85
CA GLU A 131 11.06 -6.02 11.58
C GLU A 131 11.29 -7.43 12.13
N ASP A 132 11.81 -8.30 11.29
CA ASP A 132 12.24 -9.64 11.71
C ASP A 132 13.62 -9.59 12.38
N ASP A 133 13.87 -10.56 13.29
CA ASP A 133 15.13 -10.65 14.01
C ASP A 133 16.21 -11.43 13.22
N TYR A 134 16.04 -11.59 11.90
CA TYR A 134 16.96 -12.35 11.07
C TYR A 134 18.29 -11.63 10.88
N GLU A 135 19.39 -12.30 11.26
CA GLU A 135 20.75 -11.82 11.03
C GLU A 135 21.39 -12.61 9.88
N VAL A 136 21.89 -11.86 8.87
CA VAL A 136 22.60 -12.49 7.73
C VAL A 136 23.90 -13.12 8.22
N PRO A 137 24.13 -14.44 7.98
CA PRO A 137 25.36 -15.10 8.41
C PRO A 137 26.61 -14.53 7.74
N ASP A 138 27.76 -14.56 8.44
CA ASP A 138 29.06 -14.16 7.88
C ASP A 138 29.46 -15.01 6.67
N GLU A 139 29.10 -16.29 6.62
CA GLU A 139 29.36 -17.23 5.53
C GLU A 139 28.05 -17.82 5.01
N ILE A 140 27.70 -17.53 3.77
CA ILE A 140 26.50 -18.04 3.10
C ILE A 140 26.90 -19.17 2.16
N LYS A 141 26.44 -20.40 2.47
CA LYS A 141 26.61 -21.59 1.63
C LYS A 141 25.32 -21.81 0.84
N THR A 142 25.44 -21.91 -0.45
CA THR A 142 24.29 -22.16 -1.33
C THR A 142 24.62 -23.06 -2.49
N ASN A 143 23.63 -23.81 -2.96
CA ASN A 143 23.65 -24.57 -4.20
C ASN A 143 22.78 -23.89 -5.28
N ILE A 144 22.20 -22.73 -4.99
CA ILE A 144 21.40 -21.94 -5.94
C ILE A 144 22.33 -21.45 -7.04
N VAL A 145 21.85 -21.53 -8.27
CA VAL A 145 22.55 -21.03 -9.44
C VAL A 145 21.69 -20.04 -10.22
N PHE A 146 22.33 -19.25 -11.05
CA PHE A 146 21.64 -18.32 -11.93
C PHE A 146 20.63 -19.06 -12.83
N GLY A 147 19.40 -18.56 -12.90
CA GLY A 147 18.27 -19.14 -13.61
C GLY A 147 17.36 -20.02 -12.73
N ASP A 148 17.73 -20.31 -11.47
CA ASP A 148 16.85 -21.08 -10.56
C ASP A 148 15.60 -20.28 -10.20
N LEU A 149 14.46 -20.94 -10.33
CA LEU A 149 13.17 -20.46 -9.84
C LEU A 149 12.86 -21.13 -8.49
N ILE A 150 12.62 -20.30 -7.50
CA ILE A 150 12.37 -20.68 -6.12
C ILE A 150 10.94 -20.29 -5.76
N GLU A 151 10.15 -21.26 -5.31
CA GLU A 151 8.81 -21.06 -4.80
C GLU A 151 8.86 -21.16 -3.27
N ILE A 152 8.39 -20.13 -2.56
CA ILE A 152 8.40 -20.03 -1.09
C ILE A 152 6.98 -19.75 -0.64
N GLY A 153 6.24 -20.80 -0.23
CA GLY A 153 4.79 -20.69 -0.02
C GLY A 153 4.09 -20.18 -1.27
N GLU A 154 3.41 -19.04 -1.17
CA GLU A 154 2.78 -18.36 -2.31
C GLU A 154 3.70 -17.37 -3.06
N HIS A 155 4.93 -17.19 -2.59
CA HIS A 155 5.89 -16.26 -3.19
C HIS A 155 6.74 -16.95 -4.26
N ARG A 156 7.28 -16.14 -5.18
CA ARG A 156 8.19 -16.60 -6.22
C ARG A 156 9.45 -15.75 -6.22
N LEU A 157 10.60 -16.39 -6.30
CA LEU A 157 11.92 -15.77 -6.37
C LEU A 157 12.67 -16.37 -7.56
N LEU A 158 13.20 -15.53 -8.44
CA LEU A 158 14.08 -15.94 -9.51
C LEU A 158 15.50 -15.44 -9.25
N CYS A 159 16.47 -16.36 -9.22
CA CYS A 159 17.89 -15.99 -9.25
C CYS A 159 18.24 -15.56 -10.67
N GLY A 160 18.20 -14.25 -10.96
CA GLY A 160 18.30 -13.81 -12.36
C GLY A 160 18.54 -12.31 -12.55
N ASP A 161 18.61 -11.91 -13.82
CA ASP A 161 18.84 -10.55 -14.28
C ASP A 161 17.51 -9.87 -14.58
N SER A 162 17.20 -8.78 -13.87
CA SER A 162 15.97 -8.00 -14.01
C SER A 162 15.83 -7.22 -15.32
N THR A 163 16.89 -7.13 -16.11
CA THR A 163 16.88 -6.53 -17.44
C THR A 163 16.55 -7.54 -18.56
N ASP A 164 16.48 -8.83 -18.21
CA ASP A 164 16.15 -9.91 -19.13
C ASP A 164 14.65 -10.21 -19.09
N SER A 165 13.95 -9.81 -20.15
CA SER A 165 12.47 -9.95 -20.24
C SER A 165 12.00 -11.41 -20.19
N ASP A 166 12.78 -12.38 -20.69
CA ASP A 166 12.42 -13.79 -20.63
C ASP A 166 12.48 -14.30 -19.18
N GLN A 167 13.45 -13.82 -18.40
CA GLN A 167 13.55 -14.17 -16.99
C GLN A 167 12.43 -13.51 -16.16
N VAL A 168 12.11 -12.24 -16.41
CA VAL A 168 10.97 -11.59 -15.77
C VAL A 168 9.65 -12.30 -16.12
N ALA A 169 9.47 -12.69 -17.39
CA ALA A 169 8.31 -13.47 -17.82
C ALA A 169 8.24 -14.85 -17.12
N LYS A 170 9.39 -15.53 -16.92
CA LYS A 170 9.48 -16.79 -16.17
C LYS A 170 9.09 -16.59 -14.70
N LEU A 171 9.55 -15.50 -14.04
CA LEU A 171 9.16 -15.15 -12.70
C LEU A 171 7.65 -14.95 -12.60
N MET A 172 7.10 -14.09 -13.48
CA MET A 172 5.69 -13.71 -13.45
C MET A 172 4.73 -14.83 -13.85
N ASN A 173 5.19 -15.79 -14.67
CA ASN A 173 4.40 -16.96 -15.08
C ASN A 173 3.00 -16.61 -15.64
N GLY A 174 2.91 -15.52 -16.40
CA GLY A 174 1.66 -15.01 -16.99
C GLY A 174 0.82 -14.14 -16.06
N GLU A 175 1.16 -14.02 -14.79
CA GLU A 175 0.53 -13.12 -13.84
C GLU A 175 0.98 -11.67 -14.06
N LYS A 176 0.24 -10.73 -13.49
CA LYS A 176 0.60 -9.31 -13.39
C LYS A 176 0.72 -8.91 -11.94
N ALA A 177 1.59 -7.94 -11.68
CA ALA A 177 1.70 -7.30 -10.38
C ALA A 177 0.61 -6.22 -10.23
N ASP A 178 0.01 -6.16 -9.06
CA ASP A 178 -0.89 -5.08 -8.67
C ASP A 178 -0.12 -3.83 -8.24
N MET A 179 1.10 -4.02 -7.72
CA MET A 179 2.04 -2.94 -7.46
C MET A 179 3.50 -3.41 -7.55
N VAL A 180 4.39 -2.43 -7.69
CA VAL A 180 5.84 -2.60 -7.62
C VAL A 180 6.38 -1.80 -6.44
N PHE A 181 7.25 -2.43 -5.64
CA PHE A 181 8.14 -1.74 -4.72
C PHE A 181 9.55 -2.26 -4.97
N THR A 182 10.50 -1.39 -5.36
CA THR A 182 11.81 -1.86 -5.79
C THR A 182 12.93 -0.85 -5.52
N ASP A 183 14.15 -1.36 -5.31
CA ASP A 183 15.34 -0.58 -4.92
C ASP A 183 16.52 -0.93 -5.83
N PRO A 184 16.55 -0.42 -7.08
CA PRO A 184 17.65 -0.69 -8.02
C PRO A 184 18.98 -0.08 -7.55
N PRO A 185 20.14 -0.54 -8.06
CA PRO A 185 21.43 0.10 -7.81
C PRO A 185 21.42 1.58 -8.21
N TYR A 186 22.10 2.43 -7.44
CA TYR A 186 22.08 3.90 -7.64
C TYR A 186 23.23 4.44 -8.49
N ASN A 187 24.11 3.57 -8.99
CA ASN A 187 25.31 3.91 -9.75
C ASN A 187 26.29 4.85 -9.01
N ILE A 188 26.38 4.71 -7.71
CA ILE A 188 27.27 5.54 -6.88
C ILE A 188 28.61 4.90 -6.59
N GLY A 189 28.86 3.68 -7.09
CA GLY A 189 30.09 2.93 -6.88
C GLY A 189 30.33 2.63 -5.39
N PHE A 190 29.29 2.19 -4.70
CA PHE A 190 29.32 1.96 -3.25
C PHE A 190 30.43 0.98 -2.87
N LYS A 191 31.45 1.46 -2.21
CA LYS A 191 32.49 0.65 -1.59
C LYS A 191 32.17 0.48 -0.13
N GLY A 192 31.52 -0.56 0.28
CA GLY A 192 31.11 -0.85 1.66
C GLY A 192 31.70 0.03 2.75
N SER A 193 31.02 0.26 3.85
CA SER A 193 31.51 1.12 4.93
C SER A 193 32.84 0.57 5.46
N MET A 194 33.94 1.30 5.28
CA MET A 194 35.18 1.01 5.99
C MET A 194 34.89 1.22 7.48
N SER A 195 34.58 0.15 8.21
CA SER A 195 34.60 0.24 9.67
C SER A 195 36.03 0.50 10.09
N ASN A 196 36.33 1.71 10.55
CA ASN A 196 37.57 2.04 11.27
C ASN A 196 37.56 1.28 12.62
N LYS A 197 37.61 -0.04 12.62
CA LYS A 197 37.84 -0.81 13.84
C LYS A 197 39.24 -0.49 14.32
N MET A 198 39.34 0.25 15.41
CA MET A 198 40.57 0.38 16.18
C MET A 198 40.79 -0.94 16.92
N VAL A 199 41.75 -1.72 16.52
CA VAL A 199 42.24 -2.88 17.27
C VAL A 199 43.48 -2.41 18.07
N ASN A 200 43.38 -2.48 19.41
CA ASN A 200 44.45 -2.07 20.35
C ASN A 200 44.94 -0.61 20.12
N GLY A 201 44.04 0.36 19.83
CA GLY A 201 44.40 1.78 19.71
C GLY A 201 45.17 2.14 18.43
N LYS A 202 45.35 1.24 17.48
CA LYS A 202 45.96 1.49 16.16
C LYS A 202 44.97 1.13 15.04
N LYS A 203 44.96 1.94 13.95
CA LYS A 203 44.22 1.57 12.73
C LYS A 203 44.72 0.20 12.27
N ALA A 204 43.80 -0.72 12.07
CA ALA A 204 44.14 -2.00 11.44
C ALA A 204 44.80 -1.76 10.07
N PRO A 205 45.83 -2.56 9.68
CA PRO A 205 46.41 -2.46 8.35
C PRO A 205 45.37 -2.63 7.26
N ALA A 206 45.47 -1.89 6.16
CA ALA A 206 44.52 -1.91 5.05
C ALA A 206 44.31 -3.32 4.44
N ASP A 207 45.27 -4.22 4.58
CA ASP A 207 45.22 -5.60 4.07
C ASP A 207 44.57 -6.61 5.01
N SER A 208 44.25 -6.21 6.25
CA SER A 208 43.59 -7.09 7.24
C SER A 208 42.09 -6.82 7.37
N ALA A 209 41.58 -5.84 6.65
CA ALA A 209 40.17 -5.64 6.49
C ALA A 209 39.63 -6.74 5.57
N ASN A 210 39.12 -7.83 6.16
CA ASN A 210 38.24 -8.74 5.44
C ASN A 210 37.27 -7.87 4.63
N GLN A 211 37.30 -8.00 3.31
CA GLN A 211 36.32 -7.40 2.40
C GLN A 211 35.00 -8.13 2.67
N ARG A 212 34.31 -7.73 3.74
CA ARG A 212 33.04 -8.34 4.16
C ARG A 212 31.83 -7.88 3.36
N HIS A 213 32.06 -6.96 2.41
CA HIS A 213 30.99 -6.46 1.55
C HIS A 213 31.39 -6.69 0.10
N ASP A 214 30.77 -7.65 -0.54
CA ASP A 214 30.81 -7.77 -1.98
C ASP A 214 30.34 -6.44 -2.58
N VAL A 215 31.04 -5.96 -3.60
CA VAL A 215 30.62 -4.76 -4.36
C VAL A 215 29.24 -5.05 -4.92
N ILE A 216 28.28 -4.15 -4.69
CA ILE A 216 26.94 -4.27 -5.29
C ILE A 216 27.14 -4.44 -6.79
N LYS A 217 26.66 -5.54 -7.35
CA LYS A 217 26.72 -5.79 -8.79
C LYS A 217 25.94 -4.66 -9.50
N ASN A 218 26.48 -4.20 -10.63
CA ASN A 218 25.87 -3.13 -11.44
C ASN A 218 25.84 -1.72 -10.82
N ASP A 219 26.58 -1.44 -9.74
CA ASP A 219 26.61 -0.11 -9.11
C ASP A 219 27.76 0.80 -9.64
N LYS A 220 28.40 0.41 -10.77
CA LYS A 220 29.44 1.23 -11.42
C LYS A 220 29.38 1.05 -12.94
N MET A 221 28.50 1.80 -13.56
CA MET A 221 28.30 1.82 -15.02
C MET A 221 28.64 3.21 -15.59
N SER A 222 28.90 3.29 -16.91
CA SER A 222 28.89 4.58 -17.61
C SER A 222 27.46 5.15 -17.60
N GLU A 223 27.32 6.46 -17.85
CA GLU A 223 25.99 7.10 -17.91
C GLU A 223 25.07 6.45 -18.93
N GLU A 224 25.58 6.12 -20.11
CA GLU A 224 24.83 5.46 -21.18
C GLU A 224 24.40 4.03 -20.78
N GLN A 225 25.31 3.25 -20.21
CA GLN A 225 25.01 1.90 -19.72
C GLN A 225 23.95 1.93 -18.63
N PHE A 226 24.05 2.89 -17.70
CA PHE A 226 23.10 3.01 -16.62
C PHE A 226 21.73 3.50 -17.10
N TYR A 227 21.71 4.43 -18.08
CA TYR A 227 20.47 4.84 -18.73
C TYR A 227 19.74 3.66 -19.38
N ASN A 228 20.46 2.81 -20.13
CA ASN A 228 19.88 1.63 -20.74
C ASN A 228 19.38 0.64 -19.68
N PHE A 229 20.19 0.38 -18.65
CA PHE A 229 19.82 -0.49 -17.53
C PHE A 229 18.50 -0.04 -16.85
N ILE A 230 18.39 1.25 -16.49
CA ILE A 230 17.16 1.78 -15.90
C ILE A 230 15.99 1.73 -16.90
N SER A 231 16.24 2.05 -18.18
CA SER A 231 15.21 1.99 -19.21
C SER A 231 14.63 0.59 -19.39
N ASP A 232 15.47 -0.45 -19.35
CA ASP A 232 15.02 -1.83 -19.49
C ASP A 232 14.18 -2.26 -18.27
N ILE A 233 14.59 -1.90 -17.05
CA ILE A 233 13.82 -2.15 -15.84
C ILE A 233 12.46 -1.44 -15.88
N LEU A 234 12.42 -0.18 -16.31
CA LEU A 234 11.17 0.57 -16.41
C LEU A 234 10.22 -0.01 -17.47
N LYS A 235 10.74 -0.58 -18.55
CA LYS A 235 9.94 -1.34 -19.54
C LYS A 235 9.32 -2.58 -18.88
N GLU A 236 10.12 -3.34 -18.10
CA GLU A 236 9.62 -4.52 -17.40
C GLU A 236 8.54 -4.14 -16.36
N ILE A 237 8.74 -3.06 -15.62
CA ILE A 237 7.71 -2.54 -14.69
C ILE A 237 6.44 -2.17 -15.47
N LYS A 238 6.56 -1.42 -16.57
CA LYS A 238 5.41 -0.99 -17.39
C LYS A 238 4.63 -2.16 -17.99
N ILE A 239 5.33 -3.23 -18.39
CA ILE A 239 4.73 -4.43 -18.98
C ILE A 239 4.05 -5.28 -17.92
N ASN A 240 4.66 -5.43 -16.73
CA ASN A 240 4.26 -6.42 -15.74
C ASN A 240 3.44 -5.86 -14.57
N CYS A 241 3.28 -4.53 -14.43
CA CYS A 241 2.50 -3.89 -13.38
C CYS A 241 1.24 -3.24 -13.94
N LEU A 242 0.12 -3.45 -13.27
CA LEU A 242 -1.17 -2.83 -13.60
C LEU A 242 -1.48 -1.61 -12.72
N GLY A 243 -0.91 -1.54 -11.54
CA GLY A 243 -1.23 -0.52 -10.53
C GLY A 243 -0.08 0.43 -10.23
N ALA A 244 0.22 0.63 -8.95
CA ALA A 244 1.21 1.59 -8.48
C ALA A 244 2.64 1.06 -8.58
N PHE A 245 3.60 1.98 -8.67
CA PHE A 245 5.01 1.67 -8.52
C PHE A 245 5.69 2.64 -7.56
N TYR A 246 6.62 2.10 -6.76
CA TYR A 246 7.50 2.80 -5.86
C TYR A 246 8.94 2.41 -6.19
N ILE A 247 9.74 3.35 -6.64
CA ILE A 247 11.14 3.13 -7.00
C ILE A 247 12.01 3.95 -6.06
N CYS A 248 12.72 3.27 -5.15
CA CYS A 248 13.70 3.91 -4.28
C CYS A 248 14.91 4.35 -5.09
N PHE A 249 15.47 5.53 -4.80
CA PHE A 249 16.62 6.01 -5.56
C PHE A 249 17.55 6.93 -4.74
N GLY A 250 18.77 7.10 -5.24
CA GLY A 250 19.72 8.02 -4.65
C GLY A 250 19.36 9.48 -4.93
N SER A 251 19.36 10.35 -3.92
CA SER A 251 19.05 11.78 -4.09
C SER A 251 19.97 12.51 -5.08
N GLN A 252 21.22 12.02 -5.27
CA GLN A 252 22.20 12.64 -6.15
C GLN A 252 22.11 12.16 -7.59
N THR A 253 21.54 10.99 -7.81
CA THR A 253 21.41 10.35 -9.13
C THR A 253 19.95 10.28 -9.57
N LEU A 254 19.05 10.99 -8.88
CA LEU A 254 17.61 10.97 -9.15
C LEU A 254 17.27 11.33 -10.60
N ASN A 255 18.01 12.26 -11.21
CA ASN A 255 17.85 12.60 -12.62
C ASN A 255 18.09 11.41 -13.56
N GLN A 256 18.95 10.45 -13.17
CA GLN A 256 19.21 9.23 -13.94
C GLN A 256 18.04 8.23 -13.92
N LEU A 257 17.10 8.38 -13.00
CA LEU A 257 15.82 7.67 -13.00
C LEU A 257 14.73 8.47 -13.73
N LEU A 258 14.64 9.78 -13.44
CA LEU A 258 13.55 10.61 -13.97
C LEU A 258 13.62 10.78 -15.48
N GLN A 259 14.83 10.87 -16.08
CA GLN A 259 14.97 11.02 -17.52
C GLN A 259 14.45 9.80 -18.30
N PRO A 260 14.85 8.55 -17.99
CA PRO A 260 14.26 7.37 -18.63
C PRO A 260 12.74 7.23 -18.45
N LEU A 261 12.20 7.61 -17.28
CA LEU A 261 10.75 7.64 -17.05
C LEU A 261 10.04 8.53 -18.06
N LEU A 262 10.54 9.76 -18.24
CA LEU A 262 9.98 10.74 -19.18
C LEU A 262 10.09 10.23 -20.63
N ASP A 263 11.25 9.71 -21.02
CA ASP A 263 11.49 9.23 -22.39
C ASP A 263 10.62 8.01 -22.76
N LEU A 264 10.26 7.19 -21.76
CA LEU A 264 9.34 6.05 -21.93
C LEU A 264 7.85 6.43 -21.80
N GLY A 265 7.56 7.72 -21.54
CA GLY A 265 6.20 8.19 -21.31
C GLY A 265 5.54 7.54 -20.08
N ILE A 266 6.32 7.32 -19.02
CA ILE A 266 5.83 6.84 -17.72
C ILE A 266 5.70 8.04 -16.81
N GLU A 267 4.47 8.37 -16.45
CA GLU A 267 4.18 9.48 -15.54
C GLU A 267 4.37 9.05 -14.08
N TYR A 268 5.15 9.81 -13.34
CA TYR A 268 5.15 9.71 -11.88
C TYR A 268 4.21 10.75 -11.27
N LYS A 269 3.64 10.47 -10.13
CA LYS A 269 2.66 11.33 -9.45
C LYS A 269 3.27 12.15 -8.32
N SER A 270 4.23 11.57 -7.58
CA SER A 270 4.89 12.23 -6.45
C SER A 270 6.32 11.72 -6.28
N ILE A 271 7.14 12.51 -5.60
CA ILE A 271 8.43 12.09 -5.05
C ILE A 271 8.26 12.08 -3.53
N ILE A 272 8.13 10.89 -2.98
CA ILE A 272 8.03 10.67 -1.55
C ILE A 272 9.43 10.77 -0.94
N ILE A 273 9.53 11.44 0.20
CA ILE A 273 10.79 11.63 0.92
C ILE A 273 10.83 10.72 2.14
N TRP A 274 11.57 9.61 2.04
CA TRP A 274 11.86 8.82 3.23
C TRP A 274 12.88 9.52 4.11
N MET A 275 12.43 10.05 5.24
CA MET A 275 13.26 10.73 6.22
C MET A 275 13.78 9.75 7.28
N LYS A 276 15.11 9.61 7.37
CA LYS A 276 15.78 8.71 8.31
C LYS A 276 15.93 9.36 9.68
N ASN A 277 15.97 8.55 10.74
CA ASN A 277 16.21 9.03 12.11
C ASN A 277 17.58 9.65 12.31
N GLN A 278 18.61 9.23 11.54
CA GLN A 278 19.98 9.74 11.61
C GLN A 278 20.52 10.10 10.24
N ALA A 279 21.30 11.20 10.19
CA ALA A 279 22.00 11.60 8.98
C ALA A 279 23.23 10.71 8.72
N ILE A 280 23.46 10.35 7.45
CA ILE A 280 24.64 9.59 7.04
C ILE A 280 25.84 10.54 6.93
N PHE A 281 26.97 10.16 7.50
CA PHE A 281 28.22 10.89 7.37
C PHE A 281 28.81 10.63 5.98
N SER A 282 28.74 11.61 5.09
CA SER A 282 29.09 11.42 3.68
C SER A 282 30.32 12.21 3.22
N GLY A 283 31.01 12.94 4.11
CA GLY A 283 32.13 13.78 3.72
C GLY A 283 31.78 14.95 2.79
N LYS A 284 30.49 15.27 2.65
CA LYS A 284 29.93 16.34 1.82
C LYS A 284 29.56 17.56 2.67
N ASP A 285 29.30 18.68 2.02
CA ASP A 285 28.87 19.92 2.70
C ASP A 285 27.63 19.73 3.55
N PHE A 286 26.67 18.93 3.06
CA PHE A 286 25.46 18.56 3.79
C PHE A 286 25.38 17.05 4.04
N LYS A 287 25.02 16.70 5.27
CA LYS A 287 24.74 15.31 5.65
C LYS A 287 23.37 14.88 5.08
N SER A 288 23.33 13.82 4.30
CA SER A 288 22.07 13.29 3.78
C SER A 288 21.28 12.61 4.89
N ARG A 289 20.01 13.00 5.05
CA ARG A 289 19.08 12.42 6.02
C ARG A 289 17.86 11.79 5.36
N TYR A 290 17.76 11.81 4.04
CA TYR A 290 16.63 11.31 3.31
C TYR A 290 17.04 10.49 2.09
N GLU A 291 16.11 9.68 1.62
CA GLU A 291 16.12 9.05 0.29
C GLU A 291 14.81 9.35 -0.42
N PRO A 292 14.82 9.72 -1.71
CA PRO A 292 13.60 9.86 -2.50
C PRO A 292 13.07 8.51 -2.96
N ILE A 293 11.74 8.40 -3.01
CA ILE A 293 11.02 7.28 -3.60
C ILE A 293 10.11 7.86 -4.67
N VAL A 294 10.32 7.47 -5.92
CA VAL A 294 9.48 7.92 -7.04
C VAL A 294 8.23 7.07 -7.07
N TYR A 295 7.09 7.71 -6.88
CA TYR A 295 5.76 7.10 -6.90
C TYR A 295 5.02 7.45 -8.17
N GLY A 296 4.38 6.46 -8.79
CA GLY A 296 3.47 6.63 -9.90
C GLY A 296 2.49 5.46 -10.00
N ARG A 297 1.57 5.54 -10.96
CA ARG A 297 0.60 4.47 -11.23
C ARG A 297 0.23 4.41 -12.71
N PHE A 298 -0.06 3.21 -13.20
CA PHE A 298 -0.42 2.95 -14.60
C PHE A 298 -1.93 2.98 -14.85
N ASN A 299 -2.74 2.89 -13.80
CA ASN A 299 -4.19 3.02 -13.87
C ASN A 299 -4.66 4.06 -12.87
N ASP A 300 -5.91 4.53 -13.04
CA ASP A 300 -6.55 5.46 -12.12
C ASP A 300 -7.20 4.75 -10.92
N PHE A 301 -7.14 3.44 -10.89
CA PHE A 301 -7.65 2.64 -9.78
C PHE A 301 -6.70 2.73 -8.60
N PHE A 302 -7.19 3.26 -7.49
CA PHE A 302 -6.51 3.20 -6.21
C PHE A 302 -6.87 1.88 -5.53
N ASN A 303 -5.88 1.01 -5.35
CA ASN A 303 -6.08 -0.33 -4.78
C ASN A 303 -5.80 -0.40 -3.28
N GLY A 304 -5.34 0.70 -2.66
CA GLY A 304 -4.86 0.73 -1.29
C GLY A 304 -5.95 0.94 -0.24
N ALA A 305 -5.51 0.88 1.00
CA ALA A 305 -6.34 1.05 2.19
C ALA A 305 -6.26 2.47 2.80
N ARG A 306 -5.31 3.31 2.37
CA ARG A 306 -5.04 4.62 2.95
C ARG A 306 -5.18 5.73 1.93
N PHE A 307 -5.71 6.88 2.37
CA PHE A 307 -5.87 8.09 1.59
C PHE A 307 -5.20 9.26 2.31
N ASN A 308 -4.84 10.31 1.58
CA ASN A 308 -4.27 11.55 2.12
C ASN A 308 -2.98 11.37 2.93
N GLU A 309 -2.16 10.38 2.57
CA GLU A 309 -0.84 10.24 3.16
C GLU A 309 0.07 11.39 2.73
N GLU A 310 0.88 11.86 3.67
CA GLU A 310 1.91 12.85 3.38
C GLU A 310 3.02 12.23 2.52
N ASP A 311 3.67 13.05 1.69
CA ASP A 311 4.83 12.64 0.90
C ASP A 311 6.15 12.64 1.68
N ILE A 312 6.10 12.87 3.00
CA ILE A 312 7.23 12.78 3.92
C ILE A 312 7.03 11.59 4.87
N TRP A 313 7.76 10.52 4.61
CA TRP A 313 7.69 9.30 5.41
C TRP A 313 8.82 9.21 6.40
N GLN A 314 8.50 9.09 7.70
CA GLN A 314 9.48 9.04 8.79
C GLN A 314 9.62 7.62 9.34
N PHE A 315 10.60 6.88 8.83
CA PHE A 315 10.91 5.54 9.31
C PHE A 315 12.37 5.45 9.75
N ALA A 316 12.60 4.83 10.89
CA ALA A 316 13.95 4.58 11.37
C ALA A 316 14.69 3.63 10.42
N ARG A 317 15.98 3.82 10.25
CA ARG A 317 16.82 2.86 9.57
C ARG A 317 17.03 1.64 10.46
N THR A 318 16.97 0.45 9.90
CA THR A 318 17.28 -0.80 10.63
C THR A 318 18.69 -0.73 11.19
N GLN A 319 18.84 -0.78 12.53
CA GLN A 319 20.13 -0.59 13.20
C GLN A 319 20.92 -1.88 13.36
N LYS A 320 20.30 -3.05 13.22
CA LYS A 320 20.89 -4.33 13.64
C LYS A 320 21.85 -5.01 12.66
N ASN A 321 22.00 -4.52 11.43
CA ASN A 321 22.83 -5.21 10.44
C ASN A 321 23.98 -4.36 9.93
N ASP A 322 25.15 -4.48 10.57
CA ASP A 322 26.45 -4.02 10.03
C ASP A 322 26.82 -4.70 8.69
N LEU A 323 26.09 -5.76 8.30
CA LEU A 323 26.36 -6.59 7.12
C LEU A 323 25.63 -6.16 5.86
N HIS A 324 24.52 -5.38 5.97
CA HIS A 324 23.77 -4.87 4.82
C HIS A 324 23.40 -3.39 4.99
N PRO A 325 24.28 -2.48 4.55
CA PRO A 325 24.05 -1.05 4.72
C PRO A 325 22.90 -0.48 3.86
N THR A 326 22.31 -1.28 2.97
CA THR A 326 21.28 -0.85 2.00
C THR A 326 19.90 -1.45 2.21
N MET A 327 19.70 -2.27 3.25
CA MET A 327 18.39 -2.89 3.52
C MET A 327 17.35 -1.83 3.86
N LYS A 328 16.19 -1.91 3.20
CA LYS A 328 15.05 -1.03 3.51
C LYS A 328 14.30 -1.56 4.74
N PRO A 329 13.86 -0.68 5.65
CA PRO A 329 13.03 -1.07 6.79
C PRO A 329 11.71 -1.71 6.35
N ILE A 330 11.29 -2.76 7.02
CA ILE A 330 10.00 -3.42 6.75
C ILE A 330 8.84 -2.44 6.94
N PRO A 331 8.77 -1.60 7.99
CA PRO A 331 7.69 -0.63 8.14
C PRO A 331 7.59 0.42 7.02
N LEU A 332 8.71 0.75 6.36
CA LEU A 332 8.70 1.62 5.18
C LEU A 332 7.99 0.94 4.00
N ILE A 333 8.31 -0.33 3.78
CA ILE A 333 7.72 -1.15 2.71
C ILE A 333 6.24 -1.40 3.02
N GLU A 334 5.93 -1.76 4.27
CA GLU A 334 4.56 -1.93 4.76
C GLU A 334 3.69 -0.72 4.43
N ASN A 335 4.19 0.49 4.71
CA ASN A 335 3.44 1.70 4.42
C ASN A 335 3.08 1.81 2.94
N ALA A 336 4.03 1.51 2.03
CA ALA A 336 3.77 1.49 0.59
C ALA A 336 2.75 0.40 0.19
N LEU A 337 2.91 -0.83 0.75
CA LEU A 337 2.03 -1.96 0.45
C LEU A 337 0.59 -1.69 0.91
N ASN A 338 0.42 -1.17 2.13
CA ASN A 338 -0.89 -0.82 2.66
C ASN A 338 -1.52 0.35 1.90
N TYR A 339 -0.72 1.30 1.41
CA TYR A 339 -1.22 2.41 0.60
C TYR A 339 -1.72 1.96 -0.77
N SER A 340 -1.07 0.99 -1.44
CA SER A 340 -1.35 0.68 -2.85
C SER A 340 -1.73 -0.78 -3.14
N SER A 341 -1.97 -1.60 -2.11
CA SER A 341 -2.38 -3.01 -2.32
C SER A 341 -3.28 -3.52 -1.20
N LYS A 342 -3.91 -4.68 -1.44
CA LYS A 342 -4.75 -5.43 -0.50
C LYS A 342 -4.23 -6.84 -0.32
N GLU A 343 -4.76 -7.57 0.69
CA GLU A 343 -4.48 -9.00 0.88
C GLU A 343 -4.72 -9.80 -0.42
N GLY A 344 -3.84 -10.76 -0.68
CA GLY A 344 -3.89 -11.63 -1.87
C GLY A 344 -3.31 -11.02 -3.14
N MET A 345 -3.03 -9.71 -3.19
CA MET A 345 -2.48 -9.03 -4.36
C MET A 345 -0.99 -9.36 -4.59
N ASN A 346 -0.58 -9.25 -5.85
CA ASN A 346 0.77 -9.55 -6.32
C ASN A 346 1.67 -8.32 -6.25
N ILE A 347 2.77 -8.42 -5.52
CA ILE A 347 3.80 -7.39 -5.37
C ILE A 347 5.03 -7.81 -6.16
N LEU A 348 5.54 -6.95 -7.04
CA LEU A 348 6.77 -7.20 -7.79
C LEU A 348 7.92 -6.39 -7.20
N ASP A 349 9.05 -7.05 -6.97
CA ASP A 349 10.32 -6.43 -6.64
C ASP A 349 11.45 -7.02 -7.51
N LEU A 350 11.98 -6.21 -8.42
CA LEU A 350 13.02 -6.62 -9.35
C LEU A 350 14.44 -6.63 -8.75
N PHE A 351 14.59 -6.13 -7.50
CA PHE A 351 15.86 -6.04 -6.79
C PHE A 351 15.66 -6.41 -5.30
N LEU A 352 15.29 -7.66 -5.08
CA LEU A 352 14.80 -8.13 -3.76
C LEU A 352 15.87 -8.06 -2.65
N GLY A 353 17.16 -8.11 -3.01
CA GLY A 353 18.28 -8.03 -2.08
C GLY A 353 18.18 -9.09 -0.99
N SER A 354 18.09 -8.68 0.27
CA SER A 354 17.91 -9.58 1.41
C SER A 354 16.46 -10.00 1.67
N GLY A 355 15.50 -9.60 0.84
CA GLY A 355 14.10 -10.07 0.89
C GLY A 355 13.15 -9.26 1.75
N SER A 356 13.46 -8.02 2.13
CA SER A 356 12.56 -7.22 2.98
C SER A 356 11.17 -7.03 2.40
N THR A 357 11.07 -6.86 1.07
CA THR A 357 9.77 -6.76 0.38
C THR A 357 8.98 -8.07 0.48
N MET A 358 9.65 -9.23 0.37
CA MET A 358 8.98 -10.52 0.49
C MET A 358 8.49 -10.77 1.92
N VAL A 359 9.29 -10.41 2.94
CA VAL A 359 8.90 -10.50 4.36
C VAL A 359 7.69 -9.62 4.63
N ALA A 360 7.72 -8.35 4.22
CA ALA A 360 6.58 -7.44 4.39
C ALA A 360 5.33 -7.99 3.68
N ALA A 361 5.45 -8.43 2.43
CA ALA A 361 4.35 -9.00 1.66
C ALA A 361 3.76 -10.25 2.36
N HIS A 362 4.61 -11.13 2.90
CA HIS A 362 4.18 -12.32 3.62
C HIS A 362 3.38 -11.98 4.88
N GLN A 363 3.92 -11.13 5.75
CA GLN A 363 3.27 -10.70 6.98
C GLN A 363 1.92 -10.02 6.71
N LEU A 364 1.84 -9.28 5.60
CA LEU A 364 0.64 -8.59 5.16
C LEU A 364 -0.28 -9.44 4.27
N LYS A 365 -0.02 -10.75 4.11
CA LYS A 365 -0.79 -11.69 3.28
C LYS A 365 -0.90 -11.27 1.80
N ARG A 366 0.16 -10.69 1.25
CA ARG A 366 0.35 -10.42 -0.18
C ARG A 366 1.30 -11.47 -0.76
N LYS A 367 1.31 -11.61 -2.09
CA LYS A 367 2.23 -12.49 -2.81
C LYS A 367 3.37 -11.68 -3.39
N CYS A 368 4.61 -12.06 -3.11
CA CYS A 368 5.78 -11.39 -3.66
C CYS A 368 6.36 -12.19 -4.83
N TYR A 369 6.58 -11.50 -5.94
CA TYR A 369 7.33 -11.96 -7.10
C TYR A 369 8.64 -11.17 -7.12
N GLY A 370 9.75 -11.82 -6.79
CA GLY A 370 11.01 -11.13 -6.59
C GLY A 370 12.12 -11.63 -7.49
N MET A 371 13.03 -10.74 -7.89
CA MET A 371 14.28 -11.10 -8.55
C MET A 371 15.48 -10.71 -7.69
N GLU A 372 16.49 -11.56 -7.73
CA GLU A 372 17.77 -11.30 -7.08
C GLU A 372 18.90 -11.92 -7.94
N LEU A 373 19.91 -11.10 -8.21
CA LEU A 373 21.01 -11.50 -9.09
C LEU A 373 22.03 -12.42 -8.41
N ASP A 374 22.22 -12.29 -7.09
CA ASP A 374 23.22 -13.04 -6.36
C ASP A 374 22.62 -14.30 -5.71
N PRO A 375 23.11 -15.52 -6.10
CA PRO A 375 22.66 -16.76 -5.49
C PRO A 375 22.76 -16.80 -3.97
N LYS A 376 23.73 -16.09 -3.36
CA LYS A 376 23.87 -16.00 -1.91
C LYS A 376 22.71 -15.28 -1.29
N TYR A 377 22.26 -14.16 -1.89
CA TYR A 377 21.10 -13.44 -1.39
C TYR A 377 19.80 -14.19 -1.61
N CYS A 378 19.68 -14.95 -2.70
CA CYS A 378 18.57 -15.90 -2.86
C CYS A 378 18.53 -16.91 -1.69
N GLN A 379 19.68 -17.42 -1.24
CA GLN A 379 19.74 -18.28 -0.06
C GLN A 379 19.35 -17.55 1.22
N VAL A 380 19.82 -16.30 1.41
CA VAL A 380 19.41 -15.45 2.56
C VAL A 380 17.90 -15.29 2.61
N ILE A 381 17.25 -15.05 1.47
CA ILE A 381 15.79 -14.91 1.38
C ILE A 381 15.10 -16.20 1.83
N ILE A 382 15.54 -17.36 1.34
CA ILE A 382 15.00 -18.66 1.77
C ILE A 382 15.13 -18.85 3.28
N ASP A 383 16.34 -18.65 3.80
CA ASP A 383 16.63 -18.87 5.22
C ASP A 383 15.83 -17.90 6.10
N ARG A 384 15.68 -16.64 5.66
CA ARG A 384 14.90 -15.61 6.34
C ARG A 384 13.41 -15.96 6.38
N MET A 385 12.83 -16.38 5.24
CA MET A 385 11.43 -16.80 5.17
C MET A 385 11.15 -18.06 5.97
N MET A 386 12.07 -19.04 5.96
CA MET A 386 11.95 -20.24 6.80
C MET A 386 12.14 -19.94 8.30
N ASN A 387 12.87 -18.89 8.66
CA ASN A 387 12.96 -18.42 10.04
C ASN A 387 11.66 -17.75 10.48
N LEU A 388 11.04 -16.98 9.60
CA LEU A 388 9.77 -16.30 9.84
C LEU A 388 8.60 -17.30 9.95
N GLU A 389 8.54 -18.27 9.04
CA GLU A 389 7.55 -19.37 9.04
C GLU A 389 8.26 -20.73 8.85
N PRO A 390 8.59 -21.44 9.94
CA PRO A 390 9.38 -22.68 9.88
C PRO A 390 8.74 -23.82 9.08
N LEU A 391 7.45 -23.76 8.80
CA LEU A 391 6.72 -24.79 8.03
C LEU A 391 6.43 -24.36 6.59
N ILE A 392 6.95 -23.22 6.15
CA ILE A 392 6.74 -22.74 4.78
C ILE A 392 7.30 -23.72 3.76
N ASP A 393 6.50 -24.07 2.76
CA ASP A 393 6.94 -24.98 1.68
C ASP A 393 7.90 -24.24 0.75
N VAL A 394 9.08 -24.83 0.53
CA VAL A 394 10.09 -24.27 -0.39
C VAL A 394 10.40 -25.28 -1.47
N LYS A 395 10.35 -24.83 -2.73
CA LYS A 395 10.73 -25.62 -3.91
C LYS A 395 11.75 -24.86 -4.76
N ILE A 396 12.72 -25.55 -5.29
CA ILE A 396 13.67 -25.03 -6.29
C ILE A 396 13.43 -25.79 -7.59
N ASN A 397 13.06 -25.09 -8.64
CA ASN A 397 12.71 -25.67 -9.97
C ASN A 397 11.68 -26.81 -9.83
N GLY A 398 10.67 -26.62 -8.97
CA GLY A 398 9.60 -27.59 -8.70
C GLY A 398 10.01 -28.78 -7.79
N GLN A 399 11.24 -28.86 -7.34
CA GLN A 399 11.71 -29.90 -6.42
C GLN A 399 11.73 -29.38 -4.97
N ALA A 400 11.19 -30.17 -4.04
CA ALA A 400 11.16 -29.80 -2.63
C ALA A 400 12.58 -29.53 -2.09
N TYR A 401 12.73 -28.37 -1.42
CA TYR A 401 13.97 -27.95 -0.79
C TYR A 401 13.96 -28.37 0.69
N TYR A 402 14.98 -29.15 1.09
CA TYR A 402 15.14 -29.59 2.45
C TYR A 402 16.37 -28.93 3.08
N ASN A 403 16.15 -28.02 4.02
CA ASN A 403 17.27 -27.47 4.79
C ASN A 403 17.79 -28.47 5.78
N LYS A 404 18.99 -29.02 5.51
CA LYS A 404 19.66 -30.04 6.37
C LYS A 404 20.05 -29.54 7.77
N SER A 405 20.04 -28.20 7.97
CA SER A 405 20.44 -27.61 9.27
C SER A 405 19.32 -27.61 10.32
N ILE A 406 18.05 -27.60 9.90
CA ILE A 406 16.90 -27.59 10.84
C ILE A 406 16.63 -28.98 11.42
N ASN A 407 16.98 -30.04 10.70
CA ASN A 407 16.78 -31.44 11.17
C ASN A 407 17.74 -31.94 12.25
N LYS A 408 18.64 -31.11 12.77
CA LYS A 408 19.53 -31.51 13.90
C LYS A 408 18.97 -31.18 15.28
N GLN A 409 17.78 -30.57 15.35
CA GLN A 409 17.10 -30.22 16.61
C GLN A 409 15.78 -30.98 16.84
N ARG A 410 15.51 -32.03 16.07
CA ARG A 410 14.39 -32.95 16.31
C ARG A 410 14.91 -34.30 16.81
#